data_1137a6c285fe868914bf39ae00202b28
#
_entry.id   1137a6c285fe868914bf39ae00202b28
#
_cell.length_a   1.000
_cell.length_b   1.000
_cell.length_c   1.000
_cell.angle_alpha   90.00
_cell.angle_beta   90.00
_cell.angle_gamma   90.00
#
_symmetry.space_group_name_H-M   'P 1'
#
loop_
_entity.id
_entity.type
_entity.pdbx_description
1 polymer ?
#
loop_
_entity_poly.entity_id
_entity_poly.type
_entity_poly.pdbx_seq_one_letter_code
_entity_poly.pdbx_strand_id
1 'polypeptide(L)'
;ISGSEFVEMFVGMGAAKVRDLFKQASEKAPCIVFIDEIDTIGKKRDGQISGNDEREQTLNQLLTEMDGFDGSKGVVILAATNRPDSLDPALTRPGRFDRRIPVELPDLQGREDILKVHARKIKIADNVNFHEIAKAASGASGAELANIVNEAALRAVRDGRRFATQAD
;
A
#
# COMPACT_ATOMS: atom_id res chain seq x y z
N ILE A 1 -0.20 -9.60 0.12
CA ILE A 1 -1.64 -9.84 0.25
C ILE A 1 -2.33 -8.54 0.62
N SER A 2 -3.52 -8.28 0.12
CA SER A 2 -4.32 -7.09 0.49
C SER A 2 -5.27 -7.41 1.63
N GLY A 3 -5.54 -6.44 2.51
CA GLY A 3 -6.57 -6.56 3.54
C GLY A 3 -7.95 -6.84 2.94
N SER A 4 -8.23 -6.30 1.74
CA SER A 4 -9.47 -6.57 1.00
C SER A 4 -9.62 -8.04 0.62
N GLU A 5 -8.55 -8.76 0.32
CA GLU A 5 -8.60 -10.20 -0.01
C GLU A 5 -9.12 -11.07 1.14
N PHE A 6 -9.04 -10.58 2.38
CA PHE A 6 -9.64 -11.27 3.53
C PHE A 6 -11.16 -11.04 3.64
N VAL A 7 -11.67 -9.95 3.04
CA VAL A 7 -13.06 -9.52 3.17
C VAL A 7 -13.92 -9.95 1.97
N GLU A 8 -13.34 -10.07 0.78
CA GLU A 8 -14.06 -10.27 -0.49
C GLU A 8 -14.60 -11.70 -0.72
N MET A 9 -14.26 -12.68 0.11
CA MET A 9 -14.74 -14.05 -0.11
C MET A 9 -15.58 -14.55 1.06
N PHE A 10 -16.81 -14.98 0.76
CA PHE A 10 -17.76 -15.75 1.59
C PHE A 10 -17.62 -15.66 3.11
N VAL A 11 -18.74 -15.45 3.78
CA VAL A 11 -18.86 -15.40 5.25
C VAL A 11 -18.02 -16.49 5.94
N GLY A 12 -17.12 -16.06 6.85
CA GLY A 12 -16.27 -16.97 7.64
C GLY A 12 -14.91 -17.36 7.03
N MET A 13 -14.62 -17.04 5.78
CA MET A 13 -13.33 -17.42 5.15
C MET A 13 -12.17 -16.47 5.46
N GLY A 14 -12.44 -15.23 5.86
CA GLY A 14 -11.39 -14.26 6.20
C GLY A 14 -10.49 -14.73 7.33
N ALA A 15 -11.07 -15.26 8.40
CA ALA A 15 -10.33 -15.83 9.52
C ALA A 15 -9.50 -17.07 9.13
N ALA A 16 -10.03 -17.92 8.24
CA ALA A 16 -9.31 -19.10 7.74
C ALA A 16 -8.09 -18.71 6.89
N LYS A 17 -8.23 -17.67 6.06
CA LYS A 17 -7.10 -17.13 5.27
C LYS A 17 -6.01 -16.53 6.15
N VAL A 18 -6.38 -15.84 7.23
CA VAL A 18 -5.41 -15.32 8.19
C VAL A 18 -4.62 -16.48 8.83
N ARG A 19 -5.29 -17.54 9.28
CA ARG A 19 -4.61 -18.72 9.81
C ARG A 19 -3.66 -19.37 8.80
N ASP A 20 -4.11 -19.51 7.56
CA ASP A 20 -3.31 -20.10 6.49
C ASP A 20 -2.07 -19.25 6.18
N LEU A 21 -2.22 -17.92 6.13
CA LEU A 21 -1.12 -16.98 5.93
C LEU A 21 -0.02 -17.16 7.00
N PHE A 22 -0.39 -17.20 8.28
CA PHE A 22 0.56 -17.38 9.38
C PHE A 22 1.19 -18.78 9.40
N LYS A 23 0.45 -19.81 9.02
CA LYS A 23 0.99 -21.16 8.83
C LYS A 23 2.05 -21.16 7.73
N GLN A 24 1.74 -20.63 6.56
CA GLN A 24 2.69 -20.52 5.46
C GLN A 24 3.94 -19.69 5.83
N ALA A 25 3.75 -18.59 6.56
CA ALA A 25 4.86 -17.78 7.04
C ALA A 25 5.79 -18.57 7.97
N SER A 26 5.21 -19.36 8.87
CA SER A 26 6.00 -20.22 9.78
C SER A 26 6.77 -21.30 9.02
N GLU A 27 6.18 -21.89 7.97
CA GLU A 27 6.82 -22.93 7.13
C GLU A 27 7.94 -22.36 6.25
N LYS A 28 7.81 -21.08 5.83
CA LYS A 28 8.76 -20.39 4.95
C LYS A 28 9.75 -19.49 5.69
N ALA A 29 9.79 -19.55 7.00
CA ALA A 29 10.72 -18.72 7.77
C ALA A 29 12.19 -19.01 7.41
N PRO A 30 13.07 -17.99 7.33
CA PRO A 30 12.79 -16.56 7.57
C PRO A 30 12.07 -15.89 6.39
N CYS A 31 11.05 -15.08 6.66
CA CYS A 31 10.28 -14.38 5.62
C CYS A 31 9.66 -13.07 6.12
N ILE A 32 9.17 -12.28 5.18
CA ILE A 32 8.40 -11.07 5.46
C ILE A 32 6.96 -11.30 5.00
N VAL A 33 6.00 -11.09 5.89
CA VAL A 33 4.57 -11.05 5.58
C VAL A 33 4.19 -9.59 5.39
N PHE A 34 3.64 -9.25 4.23
CA PHE A 34 3.15 -7.91 3.94
C PHE A 34 1.63 -7.91 3.79
N ILE A 35 0.96 -7.08 4.57
CA ILE A 35 -0.51 -6.91 4.54
C ILE A 35 -0.79 -5.47 4.12
N ASP A 36 -1.29 -5.29 2.92
CA ASP A 36 -1.71 -3.98 2.42
C ASP A 36 -3.15 -3.68 2.84
N GLU A 37 -3.50 -2.39 2.93
CA GLU A 37 -4.85 -1.93 3.28
C GLU A 37 -5.40 -2.55 4.57
N ILE A 38 -4.56 -2.62 5.61
CA ILE A 38 -4.93 -3.25 6.89
C ILE A 38 -6.18 -2.62 7.54
N ASP A 39 -6.49 -1.36 7.23
CA ASP A 39 -7.69 -0.68 7.69
C ASP A 39 -8.98 -1.32 7.16
N THR A 40 -8.93 -2.12 6.12
CA THR A 40 -10.09 -2.87 5.60
C THR A 40 -10.63 -3.87 6.63
N ILE A 41 -9.75 -4.52 7.37
CA ILE A 41 -10.10 -5.48 8.43
C ILE A 41 -9.95 -4.89 9.83
N GLY A 42 -9.09 -3.92 10.00
CA GLY A 42 -8.69 -3.35 11.29
C GLY A 42 -9.33 -2.02 11.64
N LYS A 43 -10.48 -1.68 11.09
CA LYS A 43 -11.19 -0.42 11.41
C LYS A 43 -11.79 -0.43 12.81
N LYS A 44 -11.74 0.74 13.50
CA LYS A 44 -12.43 0.96 14.78
C LYS A 44 -13.89 0.55 14.73
N ARG A 45 -14.39 0.02 15.84
CA ARG A 45 -15.79 -0.34 16.02
C ARG A 45 -16.63 0.93 16.12
N ASP A 46 -17.30 1.30 15.04
CA ASP A 46 -18.40 2.25 15.09
C ASP A 46 -19.66 1.45 15.44
N GLY A 47 -20.30 1.76 16.57
CA GLY A 47 -21.39 1.01 17.20
C GLY A 47 -22.67 0.74 16.35
N GLN A 48 -22.55 0.55 15.04
CA GLN A 48 -23.64 0.13 14.17
C GLN A 48 -23.70 -1.38 14.06
N ILE A 49 -24.75 -1.92 14.63
CA ILE A 49 -25.17 -3.32 14.60
C ILE A 49 -25.68 -3.61 13.19
N SER A 50 -24.86 -4.04 12.26
CA SER A 50 -25.22 -4.99 11.21
C SER A 50 -24.11 -5.10 10.15
N GLY A 51 -23.68 -6.32 9.86
CA GLY A 51 -22.77 -6.66 8.79
C GLY A 51 -21.26 -6.72 9.14
N ASN A 52 -20.89 -6.55 10.40
CA ASN A 52 -19.48 -6.47 10.84
C ASN A 52 -18.92 -7.76 11.47
N ASP A 53 -19.73 -8.82 11.65
CA ASP A 53 -19.28 -10.04 12.35
C ASP A 53 -18.06 -10.67 11.66
N GLU A 54 -18.02 -10.68 10.35
CA GLU A 54 -16.93 -11.29 9.58
C GLU A 54 -15.62 -10.49 9.66
N ARG A 55 -15.71 -9.17 9.59
CA ARG A 55 -14.52 -8.29 9.79
C ARG A 55 -13.99 -8.44 11.21
N GLU A 56 -14.88 -8.46 12.18
CA GLU A 56 -14.49 -8.61 13.57
C GLU A 56 -13.87 -9.97 13.85
N GLN A 57 -14.41 -11.03 13.25
CA GLN A 57 -13.81 -12.37 13.33
C GLN A 57 -12.42 -12.42 12.67
N THR A 58 -12.28 -11.80 11.50
CA THR A 58 -11.00 -11.72 10.80
C THR A 58 -9.97 -10.92 11.60
N LEU A 59 -10.35 -9.76 12.15
CA LEU A 59 -9.49 -8.97 13.01
C LEU A 59 -9.08 -9.74 14.26
N ASN A 60 -10.02 -10.37 14.96
CA ASN A 60 -9.74 -11.15 16.16
C ASN A 60 -8.82 -12.33 15.86
N GLN A 61 -8.98 -12.99 14.71
CA GLN A 61 -8.08 -14.04 14.27
C GLN A 61 -6.67 -13.50 14.01
N LEU A 62 -6.55 -12.34 13.33
CA LEU A 62 -5.25 -11.71 13.11
C LEU A 62 -4.55 -11.39 14.42
N LEU A 63 -5.26 -10.80 15.38
CA LEU A 63 -4.71 -10.48 16.70
C LEU A 63 -4.26 -11.74 17.45
N THR A 64 -5.04 -12.82 17.37
CA THR A 64 -4.71 -14.11 17.99
C THR A 64 -3.46 -14.73 17.37
N GLU A 65 -3.35 -14.73 16.04
CA GLU A 65 -2.17 -15.25 15.35
C GLU A 65 -0.91 -14.43 15.66
N MET A 66 -1.05 -13.10 15.72
CA MET A 66 0.08 -12.22 16.08
C MET A 66 0.55 -12.46 17.52
N ASP A 67 -0.37 -12.61 18.47
CA ASP A 67 -0.04 -12.85 19.87
C ASP A 67 0.59 -14.24 20.10
N GLY A 68 0.20 -15.24 19.32
CA GLY A 68 0.74 -16.60 19.35
C GLY A 68 1.99 -16.77 18.48
N PHE A 69 2.42 -15.74 17.78
CA PHE A 69 3.49 -15.85 16.80
C PHE A 69 4.87 -15.76 17.47
N ASP A 70 5.69 -16.77 17.25
CA ASP A 70 7.07 -16.79 17.77
C ASP A 70 8.00 -15.98 16.85
N GLY A 71 8.27 -14.72 17.23
CA GLY A 71 9.20 -13.84 16.52
C GLY A 71 10.63 -14.35 16.40
N SER A 72 11.01 -15.37 17.20
CA SER A 72 12.36 -15.98 17.13
C SER A 72 12.59 -16.73 15.82
N LYS A 73 11.54 -17.12 15.11
CA LYS A 73 11.62 -17.83 13.83
C LYS A 73 12.03 -16.95 12.64
N GLY A 74 12.27 -15.66 12.84
CA GLY A 74 12.73 -14.77 11.79
C GLY A 74 11.64 -14.34 10.81
N VAL A 75 10.38 -14.27 11.23
CA VAL A 75 9.29 -13.72 10.45
C VAL A 75 8.99 -12.29 10.89
N VAL A 76 8.95 -11.37 9.93
CA VAL A 76 8.59 -9.97 10.13
C VAL A 76 7.24 -9.70 9.48
N ILE A 77 6.33 -9.06 10.21
CA ILE A 77 5.02 -8.68 9.70
C ILE A 77 5.02 -7.17 9.45
N LEU A 78 4.72 -6.78 8.22
CA LEU A 78 4.53 -5.39 7.81
C LEU A 78 3.08 -5.18 7.40
N ALA A 79 2.49 -4.07 7.81
CA ALA A 79 1.18 -3.66 7.34
C ALA A 79 1.23 -2.24 6.78
N ALA A 80 0.42 -1.96 5.77
CA ALA A 80 0.29 -0.63 5.20
C ALA A 80 -1.15 -0.14 5.28
N THR A 81 -1.33 1.16 5.47
CA THR A 81 -2.63 1.84 5.44
C THR A 81 -2.47 3.31 5.05
N ASN A 82 -3.45 3.83 4.33
CA ASN A 82 -3.61 5.26 4.08
C ASN A 82 -4.45 5.96 5.17
N ARG A 83 -4.97 5.19 6.14
CA ARG A 83 -5.89 5.69 7.18
C ARG A 83 -5.47 5.23 8.58
N PRO A 84 -4.29 5.65 9.07
CA PRO A 84 -3.76 5.17 10.35
C PRO A 84 -4.70 5.48 11.52
N ASP A 85 -5.41 6.61 11.48
CA ASP A 85 -6.33 7.03 12.55
C ASP A 85 -7.61 6.21 12.62
N SER A 86 -7.94 5.47 11.57
CA SER A 86 -9.10 4.58 11.53
C SER A 86 -8.84 3.20 12.13
N LEU A 87 -7.58 2.85 12.39
CA LEU A 87 -7.21 1.54 12.91
C LEU A 87 -7.71 1.31 14.34
N ASP A 88 -8.14 0.08 14.60
CA ASP A 88 -8.44 -0.38 15.95
C ASP A 88 -7.18 -0.29 16.83
N PRO A 89 -7.27 0.35 18.02
CA PRO A 89 -6.13 0.46 18.92
C PRO A 89 -5.49 -0.89 19.31
N ALA A 90 -6.25 -1.99 19.24
CA ALA A 90 -5.73 -3.31 19.52
C ALA A 90 -4.63 -3.74 18.55
N LEU A 91 -4.63 -3.27 17.30
CA LEU A 91 -3.59 -3.56 16.30
C LEU A 91 -2.25 -2.90 16.62
N THR A 92 -2.27 -1.76 17.30
CA THR A 92 -1.07 -0.94 17.56
C THR A 92 -0.52 -1.08 18.98
N ARG A 93 -1.02 -2.05 19.74
CA ARG A 93 -0.50 -2.36 21.09
C ARG A 93 0.91 -2.96 21.01
N PRO A 94 1.73 -2.81 22.09
CA PRO A 94 3.03 -3.46 22.18
C PRO A 94 2.96 -4.98 21.89
N GLY A 95 3.92 -5.47 21.12
CA GLY A 95 3.95 -6.86 20.67
C GLY A 95 3.16 -7.16 19.40
N ARG A 96 2.48 -6.16 18.82
CA ARG A 96 1.78 -6.21 17.54
C ARG A 96 2.42 -5.21 16.57
N PHE A 97 1.65 -4.37 15.87
CA PHE A 97 2.20 -3.28 15.05
C PHE A 97 2.62 -2.10 15.94
N ASP A 98 3.68 -2.27 16.67
CA ASP A 98 4.19 -1.31 17.66
C ASP A 98 5.09 -0.23 17.08
N ARG A 99 5.56 -0.42 15.83
CA ARG A 99 6.36 0.56 15.10
C ARG A 99 5.57 1.17 13.95
N ARG A 100 5.52 2.50 13.94
CA ARG A 100 4.92 3.26 12.84
C ARG A 100 6.02 3.91 12.01
N ILE A 101 5.96 3.71 10.71
CA ILE A 101 6.87 4.31 9.75
C ILE A 101 6.03 5.18 8.82
N PRO A 102 6.01 6.51 8.99
CA PRO A 102 5.31 7.39 8.06
C PRO A 102 6.03 7.39 6.72
N VAL A 103 5.26 7.20 5.63
CA VAL A 103 5.74 7.39 4.26
C VAL A 103 5.15 8.71 3.79
N GLU A 104 5.97 9.75 3.80
CA GLU A 104 5.56 11.11 3.42
C GLU A 104 5.56 11.29 1.90
N LEU A 105 4.90 12.36 1.46
CA LEU A 105 4.97 12.79 0.05
C LEU A 105 6.41 13.15 -0.31
N PRO A 106 6.83 12.88 -1.56
CA PRO A 106 8.20 13.14 -1.97
C PRO A 106 8.51 14.65 -1.99
N ASP A 107 9.71 15.01 -1.59
CA ASP A 107 10.27 16.34 -1.76
C ASP A 107 10.55 16.65 -3.25
N LEU A 108 11.07 17.83 -3.55
CA LEU A 108 11.35 18.26 -4.93
C LEU A 108 12.28 17.26 -5.65
N GLN A 109 13.38 16.84 -5.01
CA GLN A 109 14.32 15.90 -5.60
C GLN A 109 13.68 14.52 -5.79
N GLY A 110 12.93 14.05 -4.79
CA GLY A 110 12.19 12.79 -4.86
C GLY A 110 11.18 12.78 -6.00
N ARG A 111 10.45 13.90 -6.22
CA ARG A 111 9.52 14.01 -7.35
C ARG A 111 10.24 13.95 -8.69
N GLU A 112 11.36 14.65 -8.83
CA GLU A 112 12.20 14.60 -10.04
C GLU A 112 12.68 13.17 -10.33
N ASP A 113 13.16 12.47 -9.32
CA ASP A 113 13.65 11.08 -9.45
C ASP A 113 12.52 10.11 -9.81
N ILE A 114 11.34 10.26 -9.21
CA ILE A 114 10.15 9.45 -9.55
C ILE A 114 9.73 9.68 -11.01
N LEU A 115 9.66 10.93 -11.46
CA LEU A 115 9.37 11.27 -12.85
C LEU A 115 10.38 10.59 -13.80
N LYS A 116 11.67 10.68 -13.52
CA LYS A 116 12.73 10.03 -14.31
C LYS A 116 12.57 8.50 -14.35
N VAL A 117 12.22 7.86 -13.24
CA VAL A 117 12.00 6.41 -13.18
C VAL A 117 10.86 5.99 -14.10
N HIS A 118 9.73 6.70 -14.06
CA HIS A 118 8.58 6.39 -14.92
C HIS A 118 8.84 6.75 -16.39
N ALA A 119 9.56 7.84 -16.62
CA ALA A 119 9.97 8.30 -17.95
C ALA A 119 10.82 7.30 -18.73
N ARG A 120 11.58 6.45 -18.06
CA ARG A 120 12.37 5.38 -18.71
C ARG A 120 11.51 4.35 -19.46
N LYS A 121 10.23 4.28 -19.16
CA LYS A 121 9.28 3.32 -19.76
C LYS A 121 8.64 3.83 -21.04
N ILE A 122 8.80 5.10 -21.36
CA ILE A 122 8.20 5.76 -22.53
C ILE A 122 9.28 6.47 -23.35
N LYS A 123 8.91 6.85 -24.58
CA LYS A 123 9.80 7.67 -25.43
C LYS A 123 9.59 9.15 -25.11
N ILE A 124 10.64 9.81 -24.68
CA ILE A 124 10.67 11.22 -24.29
C ILE A 124 11.66 11.97 -25.15
N ALA A 125 11.33 13.23 -25.46
CA ALA A 125 12.24 14.14 -26.13
C ALA A 125 13.42 14.51 -25.21
N ASP A 126 14.61 14.70 -25.79
CA ASP A 126 15.85 14.94 -25.05
C ASP A 126 15.89 16.27 -24.26
N ASN A 127 14.99 17.20 -24.60
CA ASN A 127 14.93 18.53 -24.01
C ASN A 127 13.92 18.67 -22.85
N VAL A 128 13.39 17.57 -22.33
CA VAL A 128 12.45 17.61 -21.20
C VAL A 128 13.19 17.92 -19.90
N ASN A 129 12.73 18.97 -19.21
CA ASN A 129 13.29 19.41 -17.93
C ASN A 129 12.46 18.85 -16.77
N PHE A 130 12.86 17.69 -16.22
CA PHE A 130 12.17 17.05 -15.10
C PHE A 130 12.16 17.89 -13.83
N HIS A 131 13.15 18.75 -13.63
CA HIS A 131 13.20 19.64 -12.47
C HIS A 131 12.05 20.66 -12.47
N GLU A 132 11.78 21.28 -13.62
CA GLU A 132 10.66 22.21 -13.77
C GLU A 132 9.31 21.51 -13.61
N ILE A 133 9.15 20.31 -14.16
CA ILE A 133 7.94 19.49 -13.97
C ILE A 133 7.76 19.16 -12.48
N ALA A 134 8.82 18.75 -11.80
CA ALA A 134 8.78 18.43 -10.37
C ALA A 134 8.41 19.64 -9.50
N LYS A 135 8.83 20.86 -9.89
CA LYS A 135 8.39 22.11 -9.24
C LYS A 135 6.91 22.36 -9.44
N ALA A 136 6.43 22.23 -10.67
CA ALA A 136 5.01 22.44 -11.02
C ALA A 136 4.10 21.40 -10.31
N ALA A 137 4.59 20.17 -10.10
CA ALA A 137 3.90 19.08 -9.42
C ALA A 137 4.11 19.08 -7.89
N SER A 138 4.20 20.26 -7.28
CA SER A 138 4.35 20.38 -5.82
C SER A 138 3.19 19.70 -5.09
N GLY A 139 3.50 18.88 -4.09
CA GLY A 139 2.51 18.14 -3.31
C GLY A 139 2.00 16.85 -3.98
N ALA A 140 2.47 16.51 -5.17
CA ALA A 140 2.06 15.29 -5.85
C ALA A 140 2.66 14.03 -5.18
N SER A 141 1.83 13.00 -5.10
CA SER A 141 2.24 11.64 -4.71
C SER A 141 2.99 10.91 -5.83
N GLY A 142 3.65 9.81 -5.52
CA GLY A 142 4.31 8.98 -6.52
C GLY A 142 3.36 8.46 -7.61
N ALA A 143 2.12 8.13 -7.24
CA ALA A 143 1.08 7.69 -8.18
C ALA A 143 0.65 8.81 -9.14
N GLU A 144 0.48 10.02 -8.63
CA GLU A 144 0.14 11.20 -9.46
C GLU A 144 1.27 11.53 -10.44
N LEU A 145 2.53 11.46 -9.99
CA LEU A 145 3.70 11.65 -10.86
C LEU A 145 3.80 10.58 -11.95
N ALA A 146 3.51 9.33 -11.62
CA ALA A 146 3.43 8.25 -12.60
C ALA A 146 2.33 8.53 -13.63
N ASN A 147 1.17 9.05 -13.18
CA ASN A 147 0.07 9.41 -14.06
C ASN A 147 0.41 10.58 -14.99
N ILE A 148 1.12 11.60 -14.51
CA ILE A 148 1.60 12.71 -15.35
C ILE A 148 2.41 12.16 -16.54
N VAL A 149 3.35 11.26 -16.28
CA VAL A 149 4.18 10.66 -17.34
C VAL A 149 3.33 9.82 -18.31
N ASN A 150 2.36 9.08 -17.80
CA ASN A 150 1.46 8.27 -18.62
C ASN A 150 0.57 9.13 -19.51
N GLU A 151 -0.03 10.20 -18.97
CA GLU A 151 -0.88 11.12 -19.72
C GLU A 151 -0.09 11.86 -20.80
N ALA A 152 1.15 12.27 -20.51
CA ALA A 152 2.03 12.87 -21.51
C ALA A 152 2.30 11.91 -22.69
N ALA A 153 2.53 10.64 -22.41
CA ALA A 153 2.71 9.63 -23.45
C ALA A 153 1.44 9.44 -24.30
N LEU A 154 0.26 9.37 -23.66
CA LEU A 154 -1.03 9.25 -24.34
C LEU A 154 -1.34 10.47 -25.22
N ARG A 155 -1.03 11.67 -24.73
CA ARG A 155 -1.21 12.90 -25.50
C ARG A 155 -0.32 12.92 -26.72
N ALA A 156 0.96 12.57 -26.60
CA ALA A 156 1.87 12.45 -27.72
C ALA A 156 1.34 11.50 -28.80
N VAL A 157 0.79 10.33 -28.39
CA VAL A 157 0.21 9.36 -29.32
C VAL A 157 -1.04 9.91 -30.02
N ARG A 158 -1.93 10.58 -29.28
CA ARG A 158 -3.13 11.23 -29.86
C ARG A 158 -2.78 12.26 -30.93
N ASP A 159 -1.68 13.00 -30.72
CA ASP A 159 -1.17 14.02 -31.64
C ASP A 159 -0.30 13.41 -32.77
N GLY A 160 -0.21 12.08 -32.86
CA GLY A 160 0.59 11.40 -33.89
C GLY A 160 2.10 11.52 -33.71
N ARG A 161 2.56 11.95 -32.54
CA ARG A 161 3.98 12.12 -32.22
C ARG A 161 4.58 10.83 -31.61
N ARG A 162 5.87 10.63 -31.84
CA ARG A 162 6.60 9.47 -31.31
C ARG A 162 7.18 9.68 -29.91
N PHE A 163 7.30 10.93 -29.49
CA PHE A 163 7.95 11.33 -28.24
C PHE A 163 7.03 12.26 -27.46
N ALA A 164 6.94 12.06 -26.15
CA ALA A 164 6.36 13.04 -25.24
C ALA A 164 7.33 14.22 -25.06
N THR A 165 6.79 15.42 -24.94
CA THR A 165 7.55 16.68 -24.81
C THR A 165 7.24 17.36 -23.49
N GLN A 166 7.94 18.47 -23.20
CA GLN A 166 7.68 19.32 -22.03
C GLN A 166 6.26 19.88 -21.98
N ALA A 167 5.59 20.03 -23.12
CA ALA A 167 4.25 20.64 -23.23
C ALA A 167 3.11 19.62 -23.01
N ASP A 168 3.41 18.35 -22.95
CA ASP A 168 2.43 17.29 -22.74
C ASP A 168 2.13 17.05 -21.28
#